data_b7f7d48c9643db89905c050a49992c6b
#
_entry.id   b7f7d48c9643db89905c050a49992c6b
#
_cell.length_a   1.000
_cell.length_b   1.000
_cell.length_c   1.000
_cell.angle_alpha   90.00
_cell.angle_beta   90.00
_cell.angle_gamma   90.00
#
_symmetry.space_group_name_H-M   'P 1'
#
loop_
_entity.id
_entity.type
_entity.pdbx_description
1 polymer ?
#
loop_
_entity_poly.entity_id
_entity_poly.type
_entity_poly.pdbx_seq_one_letter_code
_entity_poly.pdbx_strand_id
1 'polypeptide(L)'
;MTVKSEEEKVKGTIFAAFEAGKNRNFGVLSRIHVDDERFSKFGENPPYEMQDLRDTLVLEEIGFASLSGYDYEIQNLKISLIDRAAIATFMLNYSGLLVDNTTFEGRTIKVRSRATFVLTKSVSDWLIIHEHLSRIPNERIKT
;
A
#
# COMPACT_ATOMS: atom_id res chain seq x y z
N MET A 1 3.91 27.08 16.43
CA MET A 1 4.22 25.73 15.94
C MET A 1 2.94 24.90 15.91
N THR A 2 2.61 24.33 14.76
CA THR A 2 1.38 23.55 14.60
C THR A 2 1.67 22.09 14.91
N VAL A 3 0.90 21.50 15.81
CA VAL A 3 0.98 20.08 16.12
C VAL A 3 0.07 19.34 15.14
N LYS A 4 0.59 18.31 14.50
CA LYS A 4 -0.20 17.47 13.62
C LYS A 4 -1.30 16.76 14.40
N SER A 5 -2.49 16.73 13.84
CA SER A 5 -3.58 15.94 14.37
C SER A 5 -3.28 14.44 14.23
N GLU A 6 -3.96 13.62 15.02
CA GLU A 6 -3.81 12.17 14.90
C GLU A 6 -4.20 11.68 13.51
N GLU A 7 -5.25 12.26 12.93
CA GLU A 7 -5.68 11.93 11.59
C GLU A 7 -4.59 12.23 10.55
N GLU A 8 -3.93 13.37 10.67
CA GLU A 8 -2.84 13.73 9.76
C GLU A 8 -1.64 12.78 9.90
N LYS A 9 -1.37 12.30 11.12
CA LYS A 9 -0.31 11.31 11.33
C LYS A 9 -0.64 9.98 10.67
N VAL A 10 -1.88 9.53 10.78
CA VAL A 10 -2.35 8.31 10.12
C VAL A 10 -2.22 8.46 8.60
N LYS A 11 -2.67 9.58 8.07
CA LYS A 11 -2.53 9.89 6.65
C LYS A 11 -1.07 9.85 6.22
N GLY A 12 -0.18 10.43 7.02
CA GLY A 12 1.25 10.44 6.74
C GLY A 12 1.84 9.04 6.66
N THR A 13 1.43 8.13 7.54
CA THR A 13 1.89 6.73 7.50
C THR A 13 1.42 6.04 6.23
N ILE A 14 0.18 6.24 5.83
CA ILE A 14 -0.37 5.64 4.61
C ILE A 14 0.40 6.13 3.38
N PHE A 15 0.59 7.44 3.26
CA PHE A 15 1.33 7.98 2.12
C PHE A 15 2.79 7.53 2.13
N ALA A 16 3.41 7.37 3.30
CA ALA A 16 4.78 6.89 3.41
C ALA A 16 4.95 5.51 2.78
N ALA A 17 3.94 4.64 2.89
CA ALA A 17 3.99 3.31 2.28
C ALA A 17 4.14 3.38 0.76
N PHE A 18 3.36 4.23 0.12
CA PHE A 18 3.38 4.35 -1.34
C PHE A 18 4.56 5.21 -1.83
N GLU A 19 4.93 6.26 -1.09
CA GLU A 19 6.13 7.03 -1.41
C GLU A 19 7.39 6.19 -1.30
N ALA A 20 7.47 5.30 -0.33
CA ALA A 20 8.58 4.37 -0.20
C ALA A 20 8.71 3.49 -1.44
N GLY A 21 7.59 3.02 -1.98
CA GLY A 21 7.56 2.24 -3.21
C GLY A 21 8.01 3.07 -4.41
N LYS A 22 7.50 4.28 -4.53
CA LYS A 22 7.82 5.19 -5.64
C LYS A 22 9.29 5.57 -5.64
N ASN A 23 9.85 5.88 -4.48
CA ASN A 23 11.24 6.31 -4.33
C ASN A 23 12.20 5.13 -4.12
N ARG A 24 11.70 3.92 -4.11
CA ARG A 24 12.46 2.69 -3.87
C ARG A 24 13.22 2.71 -2.54
N ASN A 25 12.63 3.35 -1.54
CA ASN A 25 13.17 3.40 -0.19
C ASN A 25 12.51 2.32 0.68
N PHE A 26 12.84 1.06 0.40
CA PHE A 26 12.14 -0.08 0.98
C PHE A 26 12.38 -0.24 2.48
N GLY A 27 13.44 0.35 3.02
CA GLY A 27 13.66 0.35 4.46
C GLY A 27 12.56 1.05 5.25
N VAL A 28 11.87 2.02 4.65
CA VAL A 28 10.74 2.69 5.29
C VAL A 28 9.59 1.71 5.53
N LEU A 29 9.36 0.77 4.60
CA LEU A 29 8.24 -0.17 4.72
C LEU A 29 8.30 -0.98 6.01
N SER A 30 9.48 -1.44 6.42
CA SER A 30 9.59 -2.21 7.66
C SER A 30 9.32 -1.36 8.90
N ARG A 31 9.60 -0.05 8.84
CA ARG A 31 9.44 0.84 9.99
C ARG A 31 8.01 1.30 10.23
N ILE A 32 7.17 1.27 9.21
CA ILE A 32 5.78 1.76 9.30
C ILE A 32 4.76 0.66 9.53
N HIS A 33 5.20 -0.58 9.61
CA HIS A 33 4.33 -1.73 9.86
C HIS A 33 4.62 -2.30 11.25
N VAL A 34 3.59 -2.88 11.87
CA VAL A 34 3.75 -3.60 13.13
C VAL A 34 4.60 -4.84 12.87
N ASP A 35 5.70 -4.98 13.61
CA ASP A 35 6.65 -6.07 13.44
C ASP A 35 6.43 -7.16 14.47
N ASP A 36 5.27 -7.79 14.42
CA ASP A 36 4.95 -8.96 15.23
C ASP A 36 3.81 -9.76 14.56
N GLU A 37 3.39 -10.82 15.23
CA GLU A 37 2.37 -11.75 14.71
C GLU A 37 0.98 -11.16 14.51
N ARG A 38 0.73 -9.94 15.00
CA ARG A 38 -0.57 -9.29 14.83
C ARG A 38 -0.75 -8.74 13.42
N PHE A 39 0.34 -8.54 12.68
CA PHE A 39 0.25 -8.02 11.33
C PHE A 39 -0.35 -9.06 10.39
N SER A 40 -1.23 -8.62 9.50
CA SER A 40 -1.75 -9.46 8.41
C SER A 40 -2.06 -8.62 7.19
N LYS A 41 -2.01 -9.26 6.03
CA LYS A 41 -2.37 -8.62 4.77
C LYS A 41 -3.04 -9.60 3.82
N PHE A 42 -4.06 -9.12 3.15
CA PHE A 42 -4.59 -9.72 1.94
C PHE A 42 -4.26 -8.82 0.76
N GLY A 43 -3.48 -9.32 -0.17
CA GLY A 43 -3.10 -8.57 -1.35
C GLY A 43 -3.99 -8.85 -2.55
N GLU A 44 -3.87 -8.04 -3.55
CA GLU A 44 -4.67 -8.11 -4.78
C GLU A 44 -4.07 -9.02 -5.85
N ASN A 45 -2.86 -9.52 -5.62
CA ASN A 45 -2.13 -10.38 -6.55
C ASN A 45 -1.89 -11.76 -5.94
N PRO A 46 -1.65 -12.79 -6.77
CA PRO A 46 -1.25 -14.09 -6.24
C PRO A 46 -0.09 -13.94 -5.25
N PRO A 47 -0.08 -14.74 -4.17
CA PRO A 47 -0.81 -16.00 -3.97
C PRO A 47 -2.23 -15.89 -3.40
N TYR A 48 -2.81 -14.75 -3.16
CA TYR A 48 -4.15 -14.55 -2.59
C TYR A 48 -4.36 -15.17 -1.20
N GLU A 49 -3.27 -15.41 -0.50
CA GLU A 49 -3.30 -15.95 0.86
C GLU A 49 -3.01 -14.85 1.86
N MET A 50 -3.36 -15.08 3.12
CA MET A 50 -2.98 -14.16 4.17
C MET A 50 -1.46 -14.15 4.31
N GLN A 51 -0.89 -12.96 4.32
CA GLN A 51 0.55 -12.73 4.43
C GLN A 51 0.91 -12.24 5.82
N ASP A 52 2.02 -12.71 6.35
CA ASP A 52 2.66 -12.10 7.51
C ASP A 52 3.51 -10.91 7.05
N LEU A 53 4.16 -10.23 7.99
CA LEU A 53 4.96 -9.05 7.64
C LEU A 53 6.12 -9.40 6.72
N ARG A 54 6.81 -10.50 6.98
CA ARG A 54 7.96 -10.91 6.17
C ARG A 54 7.56 -11.13 4.71
N ASP A 55 6.49 -11.88 4.50
CA ASP A 55 5.99 -12.14 3.14
C ASP A 55 5.54 -10.84 2.48
N THR A 56 4.86 -9.99 3.23
CA THR A 56 4.39 -8.70 2.73
C THR A 56 5.55 -7.82 2.27
N LEU A 57 6.59 -7.70 3.07
CA LEU A 57 7.74 -6.86 2.71
C LEU A 57 8.47 -7.37 1.47
N VAL A 58 8.63 -8.68 1.36
CA VAL A 58 9.27 -9.29 0.18
C VAL A 58 8.43 -9.05 -1.07
N LEU A 59 7.12 -9.29 -0.99
CA LEU A 59 6.23 -9.15 -2.14
C LEU A 59 6.06 -7.69 -2.56
N GLU A 60 6.01 -6.76 -1.61
CA GLU A 60 5.94 -5.34 -1.92
C GLU A 60 7.21 -4.86 -2.62
N GLU A 61 8.37 -5.26 -2.11
CA GLU A 61 9.63 -4.89 -2.74
C GLU A 61 9.72 -5.40 -4.17
N ILE A 62 9.36 -6.67 -4.40
CA ILE A 62 9.33 -7.25 -5.74
C ILE A 62 8.34 -6.49 -6.63
N GLY A 63 7.16 -6.21 -6.12
CA GLY A 63 6.12 -5.51 -6.87
C GLY A 63 6.55 -4.12 -7.31
N PHE A 64 7.05 -3.32 -6.38
CA PHE A 64 7.52 -1.97 -6.70
C PHE A 64 8.74 -1.99 -7.63
N ALA A 65 9.69 -2.89 -7.38
CA ALA A 65 10.90 -2.98 -8.18
C ALA A 65 10.63 -3.45 -9.61
N SER A 66 9.54 -4.18 -9.84
CA SER A 66 9.20 -4.69 -11.18
C SER A 66 8.62 -3.64 -12.10
N LEU A 67 8.19 -2.50 -11.58
CA LEU A 67 7.57 -1.45 -12.37
C LEU A 67 8.50 -0.26 -12.51
N SER A 68 8.83 0.11 -13.74
CA SER A 68 9.56 1.34 -14.04
C SER A 68 8.57 2.49 -14.05
N GLY A 69 9.00 3.64 -13.50
CA GLY A 69 8.15 4.82 -13.49
C GLY A 69 6.88 4.64 -12.68
N TYR A 70 6.94 3.85 -11.62
CA TYR A 70 5.79 3.65 -10.74
C TYR A 70 5.30 4.99 -10.19
N ASP A 71 4.01 5.21 -10.31
CA ASP A 71 3.33 6.35 -9.73
C ASP A 71 1.97 5.91 -9.20
N TYR A 72 1.44 6.66 -8.25
CA TYR A 72 0.20 6.29 -7.59
C TYR A 72 -0.64 7.52 -7.27
N GLU A 73 -1.93 7.28 -7.04
CA GLU A 73 -2.86 8.29 -6.59
C GLU A 73 -3.80 7.66 -5.58
N ILE A 74 -3.97 8.32 -4.45
CA ILE A 74 -4.93 7.92 -3.41
C ILE A 74 -6.15 8.83 -3.52
N GLN A 75 -7.32 8.22 -3.69
CA GLN A 75 -8.58 8.94 -3.86
C GLN A 75 -9.57 8.53 -2.77
N ASN A 76 -10.42 9.47 -2.38
CA ASN A 76 -11.51 9.23 -1.45
C ASN A 76 -11.05 8.66 -0.10
N LEU A 77 -9.93 9.16 0.39
CA LEU A 77 -9.38 8.72 1.67
C LEU A 77 -10.31 9.10 2.82
N LYS A 78 -10.74 8.09 3.57
CA LYS A 78 -11.53 8.26 4.78
C LYS A 78 -10.79 7.61 5.93
N ILE A 79 -10.55 8.38 6.98
CA ILE A 79 -9.88 7.91 8.19
C ILE A 79 -10.86 8.00 9.36
N SER A 80 -11.03 6.90 10.09
CA SER A 80 -11.83 6.86 11.30
C SER A 80 -10.95 6.46 12.46
N LEU A 81 -10.88 7.30 13.48
CA LEU A 81 -10.10 7.05 14.70
C LEU A 81 -10.99 6.37 15.72
N ILE A 82 -10.56 5.25 16.26
CA ILE A 82 -11.26 4.49 17.29
C ILE A 82 -10.26 4.15 18.37
N ASP A 83 -10.21 4.98 19.43
CA ASP A 83 -9.21 4.84 20.49
C ASP A 83 -7.78 4.88 19.94
N ARG A 84 -7.04 3.81 20.14
CA ARG A 84 -5.67 3.66 19.63
C ARG A 84 -5.61 2.94 18.30
N ALA A 85 -6.73 2.84 17.61
CA ALA A 85 -6.82 2.24 16.30
C ALA A 85 -7.33 3.25 15.29
N ALA A 86 -6.97 3.06 14.04
CA ALA A 86 -7.49 3.83 12.93
C ALA A 86 -7.85 2.90 11.79
N ILE A 87 -8.96 3.19 11.13
CA ILE A 87 -9.37 2.49 9.93
C ILE A 87 -9.31 3.50 8.80
N ALA A 88 -8.57 3.19 7.75
CA ALA A 88 -8.47 4.01 6.58
C ALA A 88 -8.98 3.24 5.37
N THR A 89 -9.88 3.85 4.63
CA THR A 89 -10.39 3.29 3.37
C THR A 89 -10.12 4.28 2.25
N PHE A 90 -9.72 3.76 1.10
CA PHE A 90 -9.41 4.62 -0.04
C PHE A 90 -9.40 3.83 -1.34
N MET A 91 -9.42 4.57 -2.43
CA MET A 91 -9.17 4.03 -3.76
C MET A 91 -7.71 4.26 -4.08
N LEU A 92 -7.04 3.25 -4.56
CA LEU A 92 -5.65 3.32 -4.99
C LEU A 92 -5.57 3.11 -6.49
N ASN A 93 -5.05 4.09 -7.20
CA ASN A 93 -4.75 3.95 -8.62
C ASN A 93 -3.22 3.97 -8.76
N TYR A 94 -2.66 3.01 -9.45
CA TYR A 94 -1.23 3.07 -9.72
C TYR A 94 -0.92 2.60 -11.14
N SER A 95 0.22 3.01 -11.62
CA SER A 95 0.68 2.69 -12.97
C SER A 95 2.19 2.54 -12.98
N GLY A 96 2.66 1.88 -14.00
CA GLY A 96 4.08 1.71 -14.24
C GLY A 96 4.31 0.94 -15.51
N LEU A 97 5.57 0.80 -15.90
CA LEU A 97 5.99 0.05 -17.07
C LEU A 97 6.59 -1.28 -16.61
N LEU A 98 5.99 -2.36 -17.08
CA LEU A 98 6.51 -3.71 -16.87
C LEU A 98 7.31 -4.10 -18.11
N VAL A 99 8.60 -4.38 -17.94
CA VAL A 99 9.50 -4.75 -19.04
C VAL A 99 9.78 -6.24 -18.99
N ASP A 100 9.59 -6.91 -20.12
CA ASP A 100 9.99 -8.31 -20.28
C ASP A 100 11.51 -8.35 -20.45
N ASN A 101 12.20 -9.06 -19.57
CA ASN A 101 13.66 -9.14 -19.57
C ASN A 101 14.23 -9.95 -20.75
N THR A 102 13.40 -10.73 -21.42
CA THR A 102 13.82 -11.55 -22.56
C THR A 102 13.67 -10.81 -23.87
N THR A 103 12.52 -10.18 -24.09
CA THR A 103 12.21 -9.48 -25.35
C THR A 103 12.49 -7.99 -25.27
N PHE A 104 12.65 -7.44 -24.07
CA PHE A 104 12.77 -6.00 -23.79
C PHE A 104 11.55 -5.19 -24.22
N GLU A 105 10.42 -5.86 -24.40
CA GLU A 105 9.16 -5.18 -24.66
C GLU A 105 8.58 -4.65 -23.36
N GLY A 106 8.09 -3.42 -23.41
CA GLY A 106 7.45 -2.78 -22.28
C GLY A 106 5.93 -2.80 -22.42
N ARG A 107 5.24 -2.95 -21.30
CA ARG A 107 3.79 -2.88 -21.22
C ARG A 107 3.38 -1.97 -20.07
N THR A 108 2.55 -0.98 -20.38
CA THR A 108 1.99 -0.10 -19.34
C THR A 108 0.95 -0.86 -18.55
N ILE A 109 1.13 -0.87 -17.24
CA ILE A 109 0.19 -1.45 -16.28
C ILE A 109 -0.53 -0.31 -15.60
N LYS A 110 -1.86 -0.38 -15.56
CA LYS A 110 -2.71 0.53 -14.79
C LYS A 110 -3.63 -0.30 -13.94
N VAL A 111 -3.60 -0.07 -12.65
CA VAL A 111 -4.39 -0.84 -11.69
C VAL A 111 -5.19 0.10 -10.83
N ARG A 112 -6.43 -0.28 -10.59
CA ARG A 112 -7.31 0.40 -9.64
C ARG A 112 -7.75 -0.59 -8.59
N SER A 113 -7.54 -0.22 -7.32
CA SER A 113 -7.80 -1.10 -6.18
C SER A 113 -8.60 -0.40 -5.11
N ARG A 114 -9.36 -1.21 -4.38
CA ARG A 114 -10.00 -0.77 -3.14
C ARG A 114 -9.07 -1.18 -2.01
N ALA A 115 -8.84 -0.26 -1.08
CA ALA A 115 -7.91 -0.51 0.02
C ALA A 115 -8.57 -0.23 1.36
N THR A 116 -8.28 -1.09 2.32
CA THR A 116 -8.59 -0.88 3.73
C THR A 116 -7.32 -1.15 4.52
N PHE A 117 -6.87 -0.13 5.25
CA PHE A 117 -5.72 -0.24 6.15
C PHE A 117 -6.20 -0.05 7.58
N VAL A 118 -5.71 -0.88 8.47
CA VAL A 118 -5.90 -0.69 9.90
C VAL A 118 -4.56 -0.32 10.51
N LEU A 119 -4.56 0.74 11.30
CA LEU A 119 -3.35 1.22 11.97
C LEU A 119 -3.55 1.20 13.48
N THR A 120 -2.48 1.06 14.20
CA THR A 120 -2.48 1.14 15.66
C THR A 120 -1.47 2.17 16.13
N LYS A 121 -1.79 2.88 17.20
CA LYS A 121 -0.90 3.87 17.76
C LYS A 121 0.13 3.20 18.64
N SER A 122 1.40 3.44 18.36
CA SER A 122 2.53 2.97 19.15
C SER A 122 3.31 4.17 19.65
N VAL A 123 3.22 4.44 20.95
CA VAL A 123 3.77 5.63 21.59
C VAL A 123 3.23 6.90 20.93
N SER A 124 3.96 7.50 19.98
CA SER A 124 3.54 8.70 19.26
C SER A 124 3.30 8.45 17.78
N ASP A 125 3.66 7.27 17.29
CA ASP A 125 3.57 6.91 15.86
C ASP A 125 2.39 6.00 15.58
N TRP A 126 1.93 6.05 14.35
CA TRP A 126 0.90 5.14 13.85
C TRP A 126 1.55 4.12 12.92
N LEU A 127 1.32 2.84 13.21
CA LEU A 127 1.88 1.74 12.42
C LEU A 127 0.75 0.93 11.79
N ILE A 128 1.00 0.44 10.58
CA ILE A 128 0.04 -0.39 9.86
C ILE A 128 0.05 -1.80 10.46
N ILE A 129 -1.12 -2.28 10.87
CA ILE A 129 -1.28 -3.62 11.42
C ILE A 129 -2.03 -4.56 10.48
N HIS A 130 -2.81 -4.01 9.55
CA HIS A 130 -3.52 -4.79 8.55
C HIS A 130 -3.69 -4.00 7.26
N GLU A 131 -3.54 -4.70 6.14
CA GLU A 131 -3.83 -4.17 4.81
C GLU A 131 -4.71 -5.14 4.05
N HIS A 132 -5.70 -4.62 3.37
CA HIS A 132 -6.51 -5.40 2.44
C HIS A 132 -6.68 -4.59 1.17
N LEU A 133 -6.20 -5.15 0.07
CA LEU A 133 -6.36 -4.55 -1.24
C LEU A 133 -7.09 -5.54 -2.14
N SER A 134 -8.06 -5.03 -2.89
CA SER A 134 -8.77 -5.83 -3.88
C SER A 134 -8.86 -5.04 -5.18
N ARG A 135 -8.45 -5.68 -6.25
CA ARG A 135 -8.43 -5.07 -7.57
C ARG A 135 -9.85 -4.88 -8.10
N ILE A 136 -10.13 -3.70 -8.62
CA ILE A 136 -11.35 -3.49 -9.38
C ILE A 136 -11.10 -4.03 -10.77
N PRO A 137 -11.94 -4.96 -11.26
CA PRO A 137 -11.78 -5.44 -12.63
C PRO A 137 -11.87 -4.29 -13.61
N ASN A 138 -11.02 -4.29 -14.62
CA ASN A 138 -11.13 -3.33 -15.69
C ASN A 138 -12.48 -3.50 -16.35
N GLU A 139 -13.21 -2.39 -16.48
CA GLU A 139 -14.42 -2.43 -17.26
C GLU A 139 -14.06 -2.84 -18.67
N ARG A 140 -14.64 -3.94 -19.10
CA ARG A 140 -14.49 -4.32 -20.50
C ARG A 140 -15.14 -3.25 -21.35
N ILE A 141 -14.37 -2.76 -22.29
CA ILE A 141 -14.96 -1.97 -23.35
C ILE A 141 -15.97 -2.88 -24.03
N LYS A 142 -17.23 -2.54 -23.86
CA LYS A 142 -18.29 -3.27 -24.55
C LYS A 142 -18.31 -2.84 -25.99
N THR A 143 -17.97 -3.73 -26.80
CA THR A 143 -18.09 -3.54 -28.25
C THR A 143 -19.49 -3.95 -28.68
#